data_dc45080dd1d642a57073298c1ab92ea1
#
_entry.id   dc45080dd1d642a57073298c1ab92ea1
#
_cell.length_a   1.000
_cell.length_b   1.000
_cell.length_c   1.000
_cell.angle_alpha   90.00
_cell.angle_beta   90.00
_cell.angle_gamma   90.00
#
_symmetry.space_group_name_H-M   'P 1'
#
loop_
_entity.id
_entity.type
_entity.pdbx_description
1 polymer ?
#
loop_
_entity_poly.entity_id
_entity_poly.type
_entity_poly.pdbx_seq_one_letter_code
_entity_poly.pdbx_strand_id
1 'polypeptide(L)'
;MSALSRLINQSFTFVVNTSNLYKIDESHAVKHSMDVFHYARDILQHERINDPTQEKIIYSAAILHDMCDKKYMDEVVGLKAIKEAMNDHLTDEELKATISIITTMSYSKVKVNGYPDLGKYQTAYHIVREADLLAAYDIDRCIMFGMFNDGVEYSDALIRAKDIFTTRVLAYRSDNLFVTDRSKQLSEALHRRACDRMKTL
;
A
#
# COMPACT_ATOMS: atom_id res chain seq x y z
N MET A 1 20.88 -6.01 -16.02
CA MET A 1 19.81 -5.62 -15.07
C MET A 1 20.14 -6.24 -13.71
N SER A 2 20.11 -5.46 -12.61
CA SER A 2 20.41 -5.97 -11.26
C SER A 2 19.34 -6.95 -10.78
N ALA A 3 19.63 -7.74 -9.72
CA ALA A 3 18.63 -8.64 -9.11
C ALA A 3 17.42 -7.85 -8.58
N LEU A 4 17.66 -6.71 -7.95
CA LEU A 4 16.61 -5.81 -7.46
C LEU A 4 15.74 -5.28 -8.61
N SER A 5 16.35 -4.85 -9.73
CA SER A 5 15.56 -4.39 -10.89
C SER A 5 14.68 -5.50 -11.47
N ARG A 6 15.16 -6.76 -11.48
CA ARG A 6 14.36 -7.90 -11.93
C ARG A 6 13.18 -8.16 -10.99
N LEU A 7 13.40 -8.11 -9.67
CA LEU A 7 12.35 -8.25 -8.67
C LEU A 7 11.26 -7.18 -8.85
N ILE A 8 11.64 -5.91 -8.93
CA ILE A 8 10.70 -4.79 -9.13
C ILE A 8 9.90 -5.00 -10.42
N ASN A 9 10.57 -5.34 -11.52
CA ASN A 9 9.92 -5.55 -12.80
C ASN A 9 8.93 -6.72 -12.75
N GLN A 10 9.33 -7.84 -12.15
CA GLN A 10 8.45 -9.00 -11.97
C GLN A 10 7.24 -8.67 -11.07
N SER A 11 7.45 -7.93 -9.99
CA SER A 11 6.38 -7.51 -9.09
C SER A 11 5.34 -6.64 -9.82
N PHE A 12 5.76 -5.64 -10.60
CA PHE A 12 4.84 -4.83 -11.40
C PHE A 12 4.17 -5.62 -12.54
N THR A 13 4.89 -6.54 -13.19
CA THR A 13 4.29 -7.45 -14.18
C THR A 13 3.18 -8.30 -13.54
N PHE A 14 3.41 -8.80 -12.33
CA PHE A 14 2.40 -9.54 -11.56
C PHE A 14 1.19 -8.66 -11.26
N VAL A 15 1.38 -7.41 -10.80
CA VAL A 15 0.28 -6.46 -10.54
C VAL A 15 -0.56 -6.23 -11.79
N VAL A 16 0.07 -5.94 -12.95
CA VAL A 16 -0.63 -5.74 -14.23
C VAL A 16 -1.48 -6.96 -14.59
N ASN A 17 -0.89 -8.17 -14.53
CA ASN A 17 -1.59 -9.39 -14.91
C ASN A 17 -2.74 -9.72 -13.95
N THR A 18 -2.52 -9.56 -12.63
CA THR A 18 -3.52 -9.82 -11.60
C THR A 18 -4.66 -8.82 -11.69
N SER A 19 -4.36 -7.52 -11.87
CA SER A 19 -5.38 -6.49 -12.02
C SER A 19 -6.27 -6.73 -13.25
N ASN A 20 -5.68 -7.12 -14.37
CA ASN A 20 -6.44 -7.46 -15.57
C ASN A 20 -7.33 -8.71 -15.35
N LEU A 21 -6.79 -9.75 -14.72
CA LEU A 21 -7.49 -11.02 -14.47
C LEU A 21 -8.70 -10.84 -13.54
N TYR A 22 -8.52 -10.12 -12.45
CA TYR A 22 -9.54 -9.93 -11.42
C TYR A 22 -10.30 -8.60 -11.53
N LYS A 23 -10.04 -7.83 -12.60
CA LYS A 23 -10.68 -6.51 -12.87
C LYS A 23 -10.53 -5.54 -11.70
N ILE A 24 -9.34 -5.53 -11.09
CA ILE A 24 -9.02 -4.57 -10.04
C ILE A 24 -8.94 -3.19 -10.68
N ASP A 25 -9.72 -2.25 -10.16
CA ASP A 25 -9.75 -0.89 -10.67
C ASP A 25 -8.51 -0.08 -10.25
N GLU A 26 -8.28 1.08 -10.90
CA GLU A 26 -7.08 1.89 -10.68
C GLU A 26 -6.93 2.44 -9.25
N SER A 27 -7.98 2.38 -8.44
CA SER A 27 -7.86 2.73 -7.01
C SER A 27 -6.96 1.78 -6.22
N HIS A 28 -6.78 0.53 -6.72
CA HIS A 28 -5.96 -0.53 -6.10
C HIS A 28 -5.02 -1.23 -7.11
N ALA A 29 -4.98 -0.77 -8.37
CA ALA A 29 -4.18 -1.37 -9.43
C ALA A 29 -2.76 -0.76 -9.54
N VAL A 30 -2.23 -0.70 -10.76
CA VAL A 30 -0.83 -0.33 -11.07
C VAL A 30 -0.46 1.05 -10.55
N LYS A 31 -1.33 2.06 -10.74
CA LYS A 31 -1.05 3.44 -10.30
C LYS A 31 -0.88 3.51 -8.78
N HIS A 32 -1.77 2.88 -8.04
CA HIS A 32 -1.67 2.83 -6.58
C HIS A 32 -0.41 2.10 -6.12
N SER A 33 -0.14 0.91 -6.67
CA SER A 33 1.10 0.17 -6.36
C SER A 33 2.36 1.00 -6.64
N MET A 34 2.35 1.80 -7.72
CA MET A 34 3.45 2.71 -8.05
C MET A 34 3.61 3.82 -7.02
N ASP A 35 2.52 4.44 -6.57
CA ASP A 35 2.55 5.49 -5.55
C ASP A 35 3.08 4.94 -4.21
N VAL A 36 2.58 3.79 -3.79
CA VAL A 36 3.06 3.13 -2.55
C VAL A 36 4.53 2.76 -2.66
N PHE A 37 4.98 2.22 -3.79
CA PHE A 37 6.39 1.94 -4.04
C PHE A 37 7.25 3.20 -3.96
N HIS A 38 6.82 4.32 -4.55
CA HIS A 38 7.58 5.57 -4.51
C HIS A 38 7.68 6.14 -3.09
N TYR A 39 6.58 6.13 -2.31
CA TYR A 39 6.63 6.53 -0.91
C TYR A 39 7.51 5.59 -0.07
N ALA A 40 7.40 4.27 -0.25
CA ALA A 40 8.24 3.32 0.47
C ALA A 40 9.72 3.53 0.18
N ARG A 41 10.08 3.81 -1.08
CA ARG A 41 11.45 4.13 -1.51
C ARG A 41 11.95 5.43 -0.88
N ASP A 42 11.14 6.49 -0.88
CA ASP A 42 11.50 7.78 -0.28
C ASP A 42 11.75 7.63 1.23
N ILE A 43 10.86 6.92 1.94
CA ILE A 43 11.00 6.66 3.38
C ILE A 43 12.27 5.84 3.64
N LEU A 44 12.48 4.73 2.92
CA LEU A 44 13.65 3.86 3.06
C LEU A 44 14.96 4.64 2.92
N GLN A 45 15.05 5.50 1.90
CA GLN A 45 16.24 6.32 1.65
C GLN A 45 16.49 7.33 2.78
N HIS A 46 15.45 7.93 3.32
CA HIS A 46 15.55 8.90 4.40
C HIS A 46 15.96 8.22 5.73
N GLU A 47 15.39 7.07 6.04
CA GLU A 47 15.72 6.29 7.24
C GLU A 47 17.11 5.63 7.16
N ARG A 48 17.81 5.77 6.03
CA ARG A 48 19.19 5.30 5.80
C ARG A 48 19.38 3.80 6.06
N ILE A 49 18.38 3.00 5.74
CA ILE A 49 18.47 1.55 5.85
C ILE A 49 19.26 1.02 4.67
N ASN A 50 20.50 0.59 4.93
CA ASN A 50 21.40 0.04 3.90
C ASN A 50 21.46 -1.49 4.01
N ASP A 51 20.29 -2.14 3.98
CA ASP A 51 20.17 -3.60 4.02
C ASP A 51 19.46 -4.09 2.75
N PRO A 52 20.19 -4.76 1.82
CA PRO A 52 19.61 -5.25 0.58
C PRO A 52 18.45 -6.24 0.77
N THR A 53 18.44 -6.98 1.88
CA THR A 53 17.35 -7.89 2.23
C THR A 53 16.09 -7.11 2.58
N GLN A 54 16.21 -6.10 3.45
CA GLN A 54 15.09 -5.26 3.80
C GLN A 54 14.57 -4.46 2.59
N GLU A 55 15.47 -3.96 1.73
CA GLU A 55 15.09 -3.25 0.51
C GLU A 55 14.21 -4.11 -0.40
N LYS A 56 14.58 -5.38 -0.64
CA LYS A 56 13.75 -6.30 -1.43
C LYS A 56 12.38 -6.56 -0.79
N ILE A 57 12.35 -6.79 0.53
CA ILE A 57 11.09 -7.01 1.28
C ILE A 57 10.18 -5.80 1.18
N ILE A 58 10.72 -4.59 1.41
CA ILE A 58 9.97 -3.34 1.36
C ILE A 58 9.38 -3.13 -0.02
N TYR A 59 10.20 -3.26 -1.08
CA TYR A 59 9.73 -2.98 -2.43
C TYR A 59 8.72 -4.01 -2.92
N SER A 60 8.96 -5.30 -2.67
CA SER A 60 7.99 -6.32 -3.05
C SER A 60 6.68 -6.20 -2.26
N ALA A 61 6.73 -5.95 -0.95
CA ALA A 61 5.53 -5.77 -0.15
C ALA A 61 4.75 -4.51 -0.57
N ALA A 62 5.45 -3.39 -0.83
CA ALA A 62 4.82 -2.14 -1.27
C ALA A 62 4.11 -2.30 -2.64
N ILE A 63 4.71 -3.03 -3.58
CA ILE A 63 4.11 -3.25 -4.91
C ILE A 63 2.95 -4.23 -4.85
N LEU A 64 3.05 -5.30 -4.04
CA LEU A 64 2.14 -6.45 -4.09
C LEU A 64 1.01 -6.40 -3.05
N HIS A 65 0.97 -5.39 -2.16
CA HIS A 65 0.14 -5.42 -0.94
C HIS A 65 -1.37 -5.60 -1.19
N ASP A 66 -1.90 -5.11 -2.30
CA ASP A 66 -3.32 -5.22 -2.65
C ASP A 66 -3.64 -6.45 -3.55
N MET A 67 -2.62 -7.21 -3.98
CA MET A 67 -2.78 -8.32 -4.93
C MET A 67 -3.32 -9.63 -4.30
N CYS A 68 -3.79 -9.57 -3.08
CA CYS A 68 -4.52 -10.64 -2.40
C CYS A 68 -5.70 -10.08 -1.58
N ASP A 69 -6.18 -8.87 -1.90
CA ASP A 69 -7.31 -8.27 -1.17
C ASP A 69 -8.60 -9.05 -1.47
N LYS A 70 -9.24 -9.50 -0.39
CA LYS A 70 -10.52 -10.24 -0.43
C LYS A 70 -11.69 -9.49 -1.05
N LYS A 71 -11.55 -8.19 -1.34
CA LYS A 71 -12.53 -7.44 -2.13
C LYS A 71 -12.60 -7.93 -3.58
N TYR A 72 -11.49 -8.43 -4.11
CA TYR A 72 -11.35 -8.80 -5.52
C TYR A 72 -11.17 -10.30 -5.74
N MET A 73 -10.58 -11.02 -4.75
CA MET A 73 -10.25 -12.43 -4.89
C MET A 73 -10.22 -13.15 -3.55
N ASP A 74 -10.13 -14.47 -3.58
CA ASP A 74 -9.82 -15.26 -2.40
C ASP A 74 -8.38 -14.99 -1.94
N GLU A 75 -8.21 -14.58 -0.67
CA GLU A 75 -6.91 -14.21 -0.09
C GLU A 75 -5.88 -15.35 -0.19
N VAL A 76 -6.31 -16.61 0.00
CA VAL A 76 -5.41 -17.77 -0.06
C VAL A 76 -4.91 -18.00 -1.48
N VAL A 77 -5.79 -17.84 -2.47
CA VAL A 77 -5.44 -17.94 -3.90
C VAL A 77 -4.47 -16.82 -4.28
N GLY A 78 -4.75 -15.59 -3.88
CA GLY A 78 -3.87 -14.44 -4.14
C GLY A 78 -2.49 -14.61 -3.51
N LEU A 79 -2.40 -15.03 -2.26
CA LEU A 79 -1.14 -15.30 -1.56
C LEU A 79 -0.34 -16.44 -2.21
N LYS A 80 -1.01 -17.49 -2.68
CA LYS A 80 -0.35 -18.58 -3.41
C LYS A 80 0.26 -18.07 -4.71
N ALA A 81 -0.50 -17.29 -5.48
CA ALA A 81 -0.04 -16.71 -6.74
C ALA A 81 1.16 -15.77 -6.53
N ILE A 82 1.15 -14.92 -5.48
CA ILE A 82 2.30 -14.08 -5.11
C ILE A 82 3.53 -14.94 -4.82
N LYS A 83 3.39 -16.01 -4.02
CA LYS A 83 4.51 -16.90 -3.69
C LYS A 83 5.12 -17.54 -4.94
N GLU A 84 4.28 -18.07 -5.81
CA GLU A 84 4.73 -18.68 -7.06
C GLU A 84 5.45 -17.68 -7.97
N ALA A 85 4.92 -16.47 -8.11
CA ALA A 85 5.51 -15.43 -8.96
C ALA A 85 6.83 -14.85 -8.43
N MET A 86 7.05 -14.88 -7.10
CA MET A 86 8.23 -14.28 -6.46
C MET A 86 9.31 -15.30 -6.07
N ASN A 87 9.04 -16.59 -6.19
CA ASN A 87 9.92 -17.67 -5.74
C ASN A 87 11.36 -17.62 -6.30
N ASP A 88 11.50 -17.18 -7.56
CA ASP A 88 12.82 -17.06 -8.20
C ASP A 88 13.55 -15.75 -7.89
N HIS A 89 12.92 -14.85 -7.14
CA HIS A 89 13.40 -13.49 -6.88
C HIS A 89 13.66 -13.20 -5.40
N LEU A 90 12.95 -13.87 -4.52
CA LEU A 90 13.04 -13.75 -3.06
C LEU A 90 13.44 -15.09 -2.45
N THR A 91 14.28 -15.06 -1.42
CA THR A 91 14.51 -16.23 -0.57
C THR A 91 13.26 -16.57 0.23
N ASP A 92 13.17 -17.78 0.79
CA ASP A 92 12.03 -18.20 1.64
C ASP A 92 11.82 -17.24 2.82
N GLU A 93 12.89 -16.74 3.41
CA GLU A 93 12.82 -15.78 4.52
C GLU A 93 12.29 -14.42 4.06
N GLU A 94 12.82 -13.88 2.95
CA GLU A 94 12.34 -12.62 2.35
C GLU A 94 10.88 -12.72 1.93
N LEU A 95 10.49 -13.83 1.32
CA LEU A 95 9.10 -14.09 0.90
C LEU A 95 8.17 -14.20 2.11
N LYS A 96 8.57 -14.93 3.15
CA LYS A 96 7.80 -15.03 4.40
C LYS A 96 7.59 -13.66 5.05
N ALA A 97 8.64 -12.83 5.13
CA ALA A 97 8.53 -11.48 5.66
C ALA A 97 7.61 -10.60 4.82
N THR A 98 7.75 -10.63 3.48
CA THR A 98 6.88 -9.92 2.54
C THR A 98 5.41 -10.28 2.76
N ILE A 99 5.08 -11.58 2.81
CA ILE A 99 3.72 -12.06 3.06
C ILE A 99 3.20 -11.62 4.43
N SER A 100 4.04 -11.70 5.47
CA SER A 100 3.64 -11.26 6.82
C SER A 100 3.28 -9.77 6.85
N ILE A 101 4.02 -8.93 6.14
CA ILE A 101 3.71 -7.51 5.98
C ILE A 101 2.36 -7.32 5.27
N ILE A 102 2.21 -7.89 4.08
CA ILE A 102 1.01 -7.76 3.24
C ILE A 102 -0.26 -8.18 4.01
N THR A 103 -0.19 -9.29 4.73
CA THR A 103 -1.36 -9.86 5.42
C THR A 103 -1.76 -9.11 6.69
N THR A 104 -0.91 -8.24 7.24
CA THR A 104 -1.15 -7.59 8.54
C THR A 104 -1.22 -6.06 8.48
N MET A 105 -0.77 -5.43 7.39
CA MET A 105 -0.54 -3.99 7.33
C MET A 105 -1.78 -3.11 7.15
N SER A 106 -2.91 -3.67 6.69
CA SER A 106 -4.07 -2.85 6.37
C SER A 106 -4.59 -2.08 7.60
N TYR A 107 -5.06 -0.84 7.36
CA TYR A 107 -5.58 0.03 8.41
C TYR A 107 -6.60 -0.66 9.32
N SER A 108 -7.55 -1.41 8.74
CA SER A 108 -8.58 -2.11 9.50
C SER A 108 -8.01 -3.22 10.39
N LYS A 109 -7.03 -3.99 9.91
CA LYS A 109 -6.37 -5.04 10.69
C LYS A 109 -5.56 -4.44 11.84
N VAL A 110 -4.82 -3.36 11.59
CA VAL A 110 -4.04 -2.65 12.62
C VAL A 110 -4.94 -2.05 13.69
N LYS A 111 -6.08 -1.45 13.29
CA LYS A 111 -7.03 -0.87 14.25
C LYS A 111 -7.60 -1.90 15.23
N VAL A 112 -7.78 -3.13 14.80
CA VAL A 112 -8.34 -4.22 15.62
C VAL A 112 -7.26 -4.96 16.41
N ASN A 113 -6.13 -5.28 15.77
CA ASN A 113 -5.14 -6.21 16.31
C ASN A 113 -3.86 -5.52 16.84
N GLY A 114 -3.70 -4.21 16.59
CA GLY A 114 -2.43 -3.51 16.81
C GLY A 114 -1.39 -3.88 15.77
N TYR A 115 -0.13 -3.52 16.04
CA TYR A 115 1.00 -3.88 15.18
C TYR A 115 1.46 -5.31 15.48
N PRO A 116 1.75 -6.12 14.44
CA PRO A 116 2.41 -7.42 14.65
C PRO A 116 3.85 -7.20 15.12
N ASP A 117 4.40 -8.20 15.81
CA ASP A 117 5.84 -8.27 16.06
C ASP A 117 6.51 -9.02 14.90
N LEU A 118 7.26 -8.31 14.08
CA LEU A 118 8.03 -8.86 12.97
C LEU A 118 9.55 -8.86 13.23
N GLY A 119 9.97 -8.64 14.48
CA GLY A 119 11.36 -8.66 14.90
C GLY A 119 12.24 -7.73 14.05
N LYS A 120 13.31 -8.27 13.43
CA LYS A 120 14.24 -7.50 12.61
C LYS A 120 13.59 -6.81 11.38
N TYR A 121 12.38 -7.21 10.98
CA TYR A 121 11.63 -6.64 9.87
C TYR A 121 10.56 -5.62 10.31
N GLN A 122 10.54 -5.25 11.58
CA GLN A 122 9.55 -4.30 12.11
C GLN A 122 9.62 -2.94 11.42
N THR A 123 10.82 -2.44 11.12
CA THR A 123 11.01 -1.19 10.38
C THR A 123 10.49 -1.30 8.94
N ALA A 124 10.78 -2.40 8.26
CA ALA A 124 10.24 -2.67 6.93
C ALA A 124 8.71 -2.66 6.91
N TYR A 125 8.08 -3.28 7.91
CA TYR A 125 6.63 -3.24 8.11
C TYR A 125 6.09 -1.81 8.21
N HIS A 126 6.70 -0.97 9.06
CA HIS A 126 6.26 0.41 9.22
C HIS A 126 6.40 1.20 7.92
N ILE A 127 7.52 1.05 7.20
CA ILE A 127 7.75 1.74 5.92
C ILE A 127 6.65 1.41 4.91
N VAL A 128 6.34 0.12 4.71
CA VAL A 128 5.33 -0.30 3.72
C VAL A 128 3.93 0.17 4.12
N ARG A 129 3.55 -0.03 5.37
CA ARG A 129 2.25 0.40 5.89
C ARG A 129 2.06 1.91 5.79
N GLU A 130 3.09 2.67 6.13
CA GLU A 130 3.02 4.14 6.10
C GLU A 130 3.03 4.68 4.68
N ALA A 131 3.72 4.01 3.75
CA ALA A 131 3.65 4.33 2.32
C ALA A 131 2.22 4.18 1.77
N ASP A 132 1.49 3.13 2.13
CA ASP A 132 0.09 2.97 1.76
C ASP A 132 -0.80 4.05 2.39
N LEU A 133 -0.61 4.37 3.69
CA LEU A 133 -1.33 5.47 4.33
C LEU A 133 -1.05 6.85 3.68
N LEU A 134 0.17 7.08 3.20
CA LEU A 134 0.50 8.31 2.46
C LEU A 134 -0.19 8.35 1.09
N ALA A 135 -0.22 7.22 0.38
CA ALA A 135 -0.94 7.11 -0.90
C ALA A 135 -2.46 7.29 -0.72
N ALA A 136 -3.01 6.98 0.46
CA ALA A 136 -4.42 7.17 0.76
C ALA A 136 -4.88 8.64 0.83
N TYR A 137 -3.96 9.62 0.86
CA TYR A 137 -4.32 11.05 0.80
C TYR A 137 -4.83 11.51 -0.58
N ASP A 138 -4.85 10.63 -1.58
CA ASP A 138 -5.48 10.89 -2.88
C ASP A 138 -6.98 10.59 -2.82
N ILE A 139 -7.82 11.65 -2.75
CA ILE A 139 -9.28 11.50 -2.68
C ILE A 139 -9.85 10.93 -3.97
N ASP A 140 -9.21 11.17 -5.11
CA ASP A 140 -9.70 10.69 -6.40
C ASP A 140 -9.72 9.15 -6.44
N ARG A 141 -8.83 8.48 -5.69
CA ARG A 141 -8.88 7.01 -5.49
C ARG A 141 -10.20 6.55 -4.86
N CYS A 142 -10.66 7.25 -3.82
CA CYS A 142 -11.92 6.90 -3.15
C CYS A 142 -13.12 7.12 -4.08
N ILE A 143 -13.08 8.18 -4.90
CA ILE A 143 -14.12 8.45 -5.90
C ILE A 143 -14.13 7.34 -6.95
N MET A 144 -12.97 7.00 -7.53
CA MET A 144 -12.85 5.92 -8.51
C MET A 144 -13.36 4.58 -7.96
N PHE A 145 -12.98 4.24 -6.73
CA PHE A 145 -13.47 3.02 -6.08
C PHE A 145 -15.01 2.99 -6.00
N GLY A 146 -15.64 4.08 -5.56
CA GLY A 146 -17.09 4.19 -5.51
C GLY A 146 -17.75 4.01 -6.87
N MET A 147 -17.19 4.65 -7.92
CA MET A 147 -17.74 4.56 -9.27
C MET A 147 -17.58 3.16 -9.90
N PHE A 148 -16.39 2.55 -9.78
CA PHE A 148 -16.08 1.32 -10.49
C PHE A 148 -16.42 0.05 -9.70
N ASN A 149 -16.19 0.06 -8.38
CA ASN A 149 -16.43 -1.12 -7.54
C ASN A 149 -17.85 -1.16 -6.99
N ASP A 150 -18.36 -0.02 -6.50
CA ASP A 150 -19.71 0.07 -5.94
C ASP A 150 -20.78 0.42 -7.00
N GLY A 151 -20.35 0.79 -8.22
CA GLY A 151 -21.23 1.10 -9.35
C GLY A 151 -22.11 2.33 -9.12
N VAL A 152 -21.69 3.30 -8.29
CA VAL A 152 -22.46 4.50 -8.01
C VAL A 152 -22.08 5.66 -8.95
N GLU A 153 -22.99 6.63 -9.13
CA GLU A 153 -22.73 7.83 -9.89
C GLU A 153 -21.66 8.71 -9.23
N TYR A 154 -20.98 9.56 -10.02
CA TYR A 154 -19.90 10.42 -9.56
C TYR A 154 -20.28 11.26 -8.32
N SER A 155 -21.49 11.85 -8.29
CA SER A 155 -21.96 12.66 -7.17
C SER A 155 -22.02 11.87 -5.86
N ASP A 156 -22.51 10.65 -5.91
CA ASP A 156 -22.62 9.77 -4.74
C ASP A 156 -21.24 9.24 -4.32
N ALA A 157 -20.38 8.89 -5.29
CA ALA A 157 -19.01 8.51 -5.05
C ALA A 157 -18.22 9.64 -4.36
N LEU A 158 -18.41 10.89 -4.78
CA LEU A 158 -17.80 12.07 -4.16
C LEU A 158 -18.26 12.28 -2.72
N ILE A 159 -19.56 12.15 -2.44
CA ILE A 159 -20.10 12.26 -1.07
C ILE A 159 -19.47 11.20 -0.17
N ARG A 160 -19.44 9.93 -0.61
CA ARG A 160 -18.81 8.83 0.13
C ARG A 160 -17.30 9.05 0.33
N ALA A 161 -16.60 9.52 -0.70
CA ALA A 161 -15.18 9.82 -0.61
C ALA A 161 -14.88 10.91 0.43
N LYS A 162 -15.69 11.98 0.49
CA LYS A 162 -15.60 13.02 1.51
C LYS A 162 -15.82 12.48 2.93
N ASP A 163 -16.79 11.57 3.10
CA ASP A 163 -17.04 10.94 4.40
C ASP A 163 -15.83 10.07 4.83
N ILE A 164 -15.33 9.21 3.96
CA ILE A 164 -14.13 8.38 4.22
C ILE A 164 -12.93 9.27 4.56
N PHE A 165 -12.70 10.37 3.84
CA PHE A 165 -11.62 11.29 4.13
C PHE A 165 -11.76 11.89 5.51
N THR A 166 -12.94 12.41 5.85
CA THR A 166 -13.19 13.06 7.14
C THR A 166 -13.08 12.10 8.31
N THR A 167 -13.64 10.91 8.17
CA THR A 167 -13.75 9.94 9.28
C THR A 167 -12.50 9.06 9.44
N ARG A 168 -11.67 8.95 8.39
CA ARG A 168 -10.51 8.04 8.39
C ARG A 168 -9.20 8.74 7.98
N VAL A 169 -9.09 9.24 6.74
CA VAL A 169 -7.80 9.67 6.18
C VAL A 169 -7.24 10.89 6.92
N LEU A 170 -8.08 11.88 7.20
CA LEU A 170 -7.67 13.07 7.93
C LEU A 170 -7.35 12.80 9.41
N ALA A 171 -7.81 11.68 9.95
CA ALA A 171 -7.49 11.25 11.31
C ALA A 171 -6.14 10.53 11.46
N TYR A 172 -5.49 10.08 10.37
CA TYR A 172 -4.23 9.32 10.44
C TYR A 172 -3.14 9.99 11.27
N ARG A 173 -3.03 11.32 11.23
CA ARG A 173 -2.03 12.07 12.00
C ARG A 173 -2.39 12.18 13.47
N SER A 174 -3.64 12.50 13.80
CA SER A 174 -4.12 12.57 15.18
C SER A 174 -4.10 11.19 15.86
N ASP A 175 -4.29 10.13 15.09
CA ASP A 175 -4.23 8.75 15.56
C ASP A 175 -2.78 8.22 15.68
N ASN A 176 -1.77 9.06 15.42
CA ASN A 176 -0.34 8.74 15.50
C ASN A 176 0.05 7.49 14.66
N LEU A 177 -0.52 7.36 13.48
CA LEU A 177 -0.27 6.20 12.62
C LEU A 177 1.07 6.26 11.86
N PHE A 178 1.74 7.40 11.83
CA PHE A 178 3.06 7.55 11.23
C PHE A 178 4.14 7.45 12.30
N VAL A 179 5.02 6.46 12.18
CA VAL A 179 6.10 6.15 13.14
C VAL A 179 7.43 6.70 12.63
N THR A 180 7.74 6.51 11.33
CA THR A 180 8.98 6.98 10.72
C THR A 180 8.99 8.51 10.57
N ASP A 181 10.16 9.12 10.70
CA ASP A 181 10.26 10.59 10.66
C ASP A 181 9.92 11.13 9.28
N ARG A 182 10.31 10.41 8.23
CA ARG A 182 9.98 10.81 6.85
C ARG A 182 8.48 10.79 6.59
N SER A 183 7.78 9.76 7.02
CA SER A 183 6.32 9.67 6.86
C SER A 183 5.59 10.78 7.60
N LYS A 184 6.03 11.14 8.81
CA LYS A 184 5.48 12.30 9.54
C LYS A 184 5.60 13.58 8.73
N GLN A 185 6.77 13.86 8.14
CA GLN A 185 7.01 15.04 7.31
C GLN A 185 6.14 15.04 6.05
N LEU A 186 6.10 13.91 5.31
CA LEU A 186 5.29 13.78 4.10
C LEU A 186 3.79 13.90 4.40
N SER A 187 3.32 13.27 5.46
CA SER A 187 1.92 13.31 5.87
C SER A 187 1.43 14.73 6.17
N GLU A 188 2.29 15.61 6.66
CA GLU A 188 1.95 17.01 6.93
C GLU A 188 1.60 17.78 5.65
N ALA A 189 2.41 17.63 4.61
CA ALA A 189 2.17 18.27 3.32
C ALA A 189 0.93 17.70 2.62
N LEU A 190 0.80 16.37 2.65
CA LEU A 190 -0.33 15.66 2.03
C LEU A 190 -1.65 15.99 2.74
N HIS A 191 -1.65 16.02 4.07
CA HIS A 191 -2.82 16.39 4.87
C HIS A 191 -3.32 17.80 4.52
N ARG A 192 -2.42 18.79 4.45
CA ARG A 192 -2.80 20.15 4.02
C ARG A 192 -3.41 20.17 2.64
N ARG A 193 -2.78 19.51 1.65
CA ARG A 193 -3.31 19.41 0.28
C ARG A 193 -4.68 18.74 0.25
N ALA A 194 -4.87 17.65 1.01
CA ALA A 194 -6.16 16.97 1.11
C ALA A 194 -7.24 17.88 1.70
N CYS A 195 -6.94 18.60 2.78
CA CYS A 195 -7.88 19.57 3.36
C CYS A 195 -8.26 20.69 2.36
N ASP A 196 -7.29 21.20 1.60
CA ASP A 196 -7.57 22.23 0.59
C ASP A 196 -8.38 21.68 -0.58
N ARG A 197 -8.06 20.47 -1.06
CA ARG A 197 -8.83 19.78 -2.10
C ARG A 197 -10.29 19.53 -1.67
N MET A 198 -10.50 19.12 -0.42
CA MET A 198 -11.84 18.89 0.15
C MET A 198 -12.72 20.14 0.16
N LYS A 199 -12.14 21.34 0.24
CA LYS A 199 -12.89 22.62 0.19
C LYS A 199 -13.34 22.98 -1.22
N THR A 200 -12.63 22.48 -2.24
CA THR A 200 -12.87 22.80 -3.67
C THR A 200 -13.72 21.77 -4.40
N LEU A 201 -13.97 20.62 -3.82
CA LEU A 201 -14.87 19.58 -4.29
C LEU A 201 -16.26 19.76 -3.67
#